data_29d2959f351eba61c14173d302b29ab8
#
_entry.id   29d2959f351eba61c14173d302b29ab8
#
_cell.length_a   1.000
_cell.length_b   1.000
_cell.length_c   1.000
_cell.angle_alpha   90.00
_cell.angle_beta   90.00
_cell.angle_gamma   90.00
#
_symmetry.space_group_name_H-M   'P 1'
#
loop_
_entity.id
_entity.type
_entity.pdbx_description
1 polymer ?
#
loop_
_entity_poly.entity_id
_entity_poly.type
_entity_poly.pdbx_seq_one_letter_code
_entity_poly.pdbx_strand_id
1 'polypeptide(L)'
;MSLIRQEEVYAAAGTPWAQAIEMVAGVGGVAKYDVVVANAVSAVGSVIPKAVKTDADALDTHSGILMVATGAAAAGGKFLAVPWVVITGVDTSGKVAGRPVYLGAATAGTWVKTKPTGVGEAIVVVGSILVVGAGAADGVVMLKPGGVAVDGFKKVGTAAVPTGVGGVTVALGTNFANGRAVATWAADPGGDQSLFASIHATTGVLTIKPTASISGGPFNCTYVAYSALI
;
A
#
# COMPACT_ATOMS: atom_id res chain seq x y z
N MET A 1 5.42 33.11 -15.47
CA MET A 1 4.57 32.24 -14.65
C MET A 1 3.31 31.98 -15.46
N SER A 2 3.21 30.82 -16.11
CA SER A 2 2.02 30.47 -16.90
C SER A 2 0.93 30.05 -15.92
N LEU A 3 -0.09 30.86 -15.78
CA LEU A 3 -1.33 30.49 -15.13
C LEU A 3 -2.01 29.45 -16.03
N ILE A 4 -1.80 28.16 -15.73
CA ILE A 4 -2.63 27.12 -16.32
C ILE A 4 -4.04 27.39 -15.79
N ARG A 5 -4.96 27.71 -16.71
CA ARG A 5 -6.33 28.03 -16.32
C ARG A 5 -6.93 26.77 -15.68
N GLN A 6 -7.55 26.94 -14.53
CA GLN A 6 -8.25 25.85 -13.84
C GLN A 6 -9.21 25.10 -14.78
N GLU A 7 -9.80 25.80 -15.74
CA GLU A 7 -10.70 25.27 -16.76
C GLU A 7 -10.07 24.20 -17.67
N GLU A 8 -8.77 24.30 -17.97
CA GLU A 8 -8.07 23.29 -18.80
C GLU A 8 -7.83 21.98 -18.00
N VAL A 9 -7.59 22.08 -16.70
CA VAL A 9 -7.47 20.90 -15.83
C VAL A 9 -8.82 20.20 -15.70
N TYR A 10 -9.91 20.95 -15.59
CA TYR A 10 -11.26 20.41 -15.52
C TYR A 10 -11.68 19.72 -16.81
N ALA A 11 -11.40 20.32 -17.96
CA ALA A 11 -11.74 19.75 -19.25
C ALA A 11 -10.96 18.45 -19.55
N ALA A 12 -9.70 18.38 -19.15
CA ALA A 12 -8.84 17.21 -19.38
C ALA A 12 -9.12 16.04 -18.43
N ALA A 13 -9.59 16.32 -17.20
CA ALA A 13 -9.76 15.32 -16.15
C ALA A 13 -11.22 14.94 -15.88
N GLY A 14 -12.20 15.64 -16.44
CA GLY A 14 -13.62 15.45 -16.10
C GLY A 14 -13.93 15.70 -14.63
N THR A 15 -13.10 16.46 -13.92
CA THR A 15 -13.18 16.67 -12.48
C THR A 15 -13.59 18.09 -12.16
N PRO A 16 -14.80 18.35 -11.67
CA PRO A 16 -15.11 19.62 -11.05
C PRO A 16 -14.40 19.73 -9.69
N TRP A 17 -13.63 20.79 -9.47
CA TRP A 17 -13.15 21.25 -8.16
C TRP A 17 -11.94 20.53 -7.52
N ALA A 18 -11.19 19.71 -8.23
CA ALA A 18 -9.93 19.23 -7.71
C ALA A 18 -8.91 20.38 -7.61
N GLN A 19 -8.36 20.62 -6.43
CA GLN A 19 -7.18 21.48 -6.32
C GLN A 19 -5.99 20.75 -6.96
N ALA A 20 -5.67 21.12 -8.19
CA ALA A 20 -4.50 20.60 -8.85
C ALA A 20 -3.26 21.25 -8.24
N ILE A 21 -2.28 20.43 -7.90
CA ILE A 21 -0.98 20.86 -7.38
C ILE A 21 0.07 20.59 -8.45
N GLU A 22 0.83 21.62 -8.83
CA GLU A 22 2.01 21.42 -9.68
C GLU A 22 3.09 20.70 -8.88
N MET A 23 3.60 19.62 -9.44
CA MET A 23 4.66 18.81 -8.86
C MET A 23 5.78 18.57 -9.87
N VAL A 24 6.97 18.24 -9.37
CA VAL A 24 8.10 17.79 -10.18
C VAL A 24 8.25 16.29 -10.04
N ALA A 25 8.30 15.58 -11.16
CA ALA A 25 8.47 14.13 -11.17
C ALA A 25 9.84 13.73 -10.61
N GLY A 26 9.84 12.75 -9.72
CA GLY A 26 11.06 12.14 -9.17
C GLY A 26 11.75 11.23 -10.17
N VAL A 27 12.69 10.44 -9.68
CA VAL A 27 13.43 9.44 -10.48
C VAL A 27 12.44 8.45 -11.12
N GLY A 28 12.63 8.16 -12.41
CA GLY A 28 11.75 7.28 -13.18
C GLY A 28 10.51 7.98 -13.77
N GLY A 29 10.34 9.29 -13.56
CA GLY A 29 9.20 10.03 -14.11
C GLY A 29 7.85 9.56 -13.55
N VAL A 30 6.76 10.06 -14.13
CA VAL A 30 5.40 9.65 -13.83
C VAL A 30 4.62 9.38 -15.10
N ALA A 31 3.70 8.45 -15.08
CA ALA A 31 2.71 8.23 -16.13
C ALA A 31 1.38 8.91 -15.75
N LYS A 32 0.52 9.13 -16.74
CA LYS A 32 -0.84 9.58 -16.48
C LYS A 32 -1.58 8.55 -15.60
N TYR A 33 -2.24 9.03 -14.56
CA TYR A 33 -2.98 8.25 -13.55
C TYR A 33 -2.10 7.46 -12.58
N ASP A 34 -0.79 7.68 -12.55
CA ASP A 34 0.04 7.18 -11.45
C ASP A 34 -0.42 7.81 -10.13
N VAL A 35 -0.43 6.99 -9.08
CA VAL A 35 -0.60 7.47 -7.69
C VAL A 35 0.75 7.91 -7.18
N VAL A 36 0.81 9.12 -6.68
CA VAL A 36 2.05 9.77 -6.25
C VAL A 36 1.90 10.37 -4.85
N VAL A 37 3.00 10.55 -4.18
CA VAL A 37 3.10 11.25 -2.89
C VAL A 37 4.14 12.36 -2.99
N ALA A 38 3.90 13.48 -2.31
CA ALA A 38 4.91 14.52 -2.13
C ALA A 38 5.94 14.04 -1.10
N ASN A 39 7.19 13.90 -1.51
CA ASN A 39 8.26 13.36 -0.66
C ASN A 39 9.32 14.43 -0.29
N ALA A 40 9.56 15.40 -1.14
CA ALA A 40 10.55 16.42 -0.90
C ALA A 40 10.21 17.71 -1.68
N VAL A 41 10.95 18.77 -1.47
CA VAL A 41 10.97 19.93 -2.37
C VAL A 41 11.82 19.62 -3.60
N SER A 42 11.48 20.22 -4.75
CA SER A 42 12.20 19.97 -6.02
C SER A 42 13.64 20.48 -5.98
N ALA A 43 13.88 21.56 -5.26
CA ALA A 43 15.21 22.15 -5.01
C ALA A 43 15.15 23.00 -3.73
N VAL A 44 16.32 23.34 -3.16
CA VAL A 44 16.41 24.28 -2.03
C VAL A 44 15.79 25.61 -2.43
N GLY A 45 14.85 26.11 -1.62
CA GLY A 45 14.11 27.34 -1.90
C GLY A 45 12.94 27.19 -2.88
N SER A 46 12.70 26.00 -3.44
CA SER A 46 11.52 25.73 -4.27
C SER A 46 10.28 25.53 -3.39
N VAL A 47 9.16 26.07 -3.84
CA VAL A 47 7.83 25.79 -3.25
C VAL A 47 7.10 24.67 -3.98
N ILE A 48 7.69 24.11 -5.03
CA ILE A 48 7.09 23.03 -5.83
C ILE A 48 7.53 21.69 -5.23
N PRO A 49 6.59 20.85 -4.78
CA PRO A 49 6.92 19.56 -4.21
C PRO A 49 7.45 18.60 -5.28
N LYS A 50 8.40 17.76 -4.89
CA LYS A 50 8.85 16.64 -5.69
C LYS A 50 7.97 15.43 -5.38
N ALA A 51 7.43 14.84 -6.42
CA ALA A 51 6.59 13.65 -6.31
C ALA A 51 7.40 12.37 -6.51
N VAL A 52 7.07 11.37 -5.72
CA VAL A 52 7.54 10.00 -5.87
C VAL A 52 6.35 9.12 -6.17
N LYS A 53 6.51 8.14 -7.05
CA LYS A 53 5.49 7.12 -7.30
C LYS A 53 5.31 6.28 -6.04
N THR A 54 4.06 6.08 -5.64
CA THR A 54 3.74 5.26 -4.47
C THR A 54 3.84 3.78 -4.79
N ASP A 55 4.17 2.97 -3.79
CA ASP A 55 4.28 1.53 -3.93
C ASP A 55 3.70 0.84 -2.70
N ALA A 56 2.91 -0.22 -2.89
CA ALA A 56 2.29 -0.93 -1.79
C ALA A 56 3.30 -1.78 -0.98
N ASP A 57 4.47 -2.07 -1.51
CA ASP A 57 5.54 -2.78 -0.81
C ASP A 57 6.64 -1.87 -0.23
N ALA A 58 6.57 -0.56 -0.48
CA ALA A 58 7.51 0.42 0.03
C ALA A 58 6.83 1.35 1.07
N LEU A 59 7.09 1.11 2.34
CA LEU A 59 6.43 1.74 3.49
C LEU A 59 6.51 3.28 3.49
N ASP A 60 7.60 3.84 3.00
CA ASP A 60 7.88 5.28 2.97
C ASP A 60 7.18 6.01 1.81
N THR A 61 6.66 5.28 0.82
CA THR A 61 6.05 5.88 -0.38
C THR A 61 4.52 5.88 -0.38
N HIS A 62 3.87 5.16 0.53
CA HIS A 62 2.40 5.14 0.63
C HIS A 62 1.85 5.87 1.86
N SER A 63 2.72 6.45 2.69
CA SER A 63 2.35 7.34 3.80
C SER A 63 2.35 8.79 3.34
N GLY A 64 1.38 9.57 3.78
CA GLY A 64 1.23 10.99 3.42
C GLY A 64 0.03 11.28 2.52
N ILE A 65 0.02 12.45 1.91
CA ILE A 65 -1.08 12.86 1.02
C ILE A 65 -0.85 12.26 -0.34
N LEU A 66 -1.62 11.24 -0.66
CA LEU A 66 -1.59 10.60 -1.97
C LEU A 66 -2.43 11.41 -2.97
N MET A 67 -1.92 11.54 -4.19
CA MET A 67 -2.55 12.25 -5.29
C MET A 67 -2.44 11.44 -6.58
N VAL A 68 -3.17 11.85 -7.61
CA VAL A 68 -3.16 11.18 -8.92
C VAL A 68 -2.56 12.13 -9.95
N ALA A 69 -1.59 11.67 -10.71
CA ALA A 69 -0.99 12.41 -11.82
C ALA A 69 -2.00 12.56 -12.98
N THR A 70 -2.25 13.77 -13.44
CA THR A 70 -3.17 14.03 -14.57
C THR A 70 -2.51 13.89 -15.95
N GLY A 71 -1.18 13.90 -15.98
CA GLY A 71 -0.37 13.77 -17.19
C GLY A 71 0.95 13.04 -16.91
N ALA A 72 1.61 12.62 -17.96
CA ALA A 72 2.94 12.03 -17.88
C ALA A 72 4.01 13.12 -17.81
N ALA A 73 5.11 12.85 -17.07
CA ALA A 73 6.31 13.69 -17.06
C ALA A 73 7.56 12.82 -16.88
N ALA A 74 8.62 13.16 -17.60
CA ALA A 74 9.94 12.58 -17.37
C ALA A 74 10.50 13.02 -16.01
N ALA A 75 11.51 12.34 -15.51
CA ALA A 75 12.21 12.74 -14.27
C ALA A 75 12.66 14.21 -14.35
N GLY A 76 12.34 14.99 -13.33
CA GLY A 76 12.57 16.43 -13.27
C GLY A 76 11.54 17.29 -14.04
N GLY A 77 10.67 16.67 -14.83
CA GLY A 77 9.59 17.37 -15.53
C GLY A 77 8.44 17.73 -14.59
N LYS A 78 7.70 18.78 -14.95
CA LYS A 78 6.54 19.26 -14.20
C LYS A 78 5.26 18.59 -14.68
N PHE A 79 4.35 18.32 -13.75
CA PHE A 79 3.02 17.80 -14.02
C PHE A 79 2.03 18.31 -12.97
N LEU A 80 0.74 18.10 -13.23
CA LEU A 80 -0.31 18.40 -12.27
C LEU A 80 -0.77 17.10 -11.59
N ALA A 81 -0.92 17.14 -10.28
CA ALA A 81 -1.53 16.10 -9.48
C ALA A 81 -2.83 16.59 -8.85
N VAL A 82 -3.81 15.70 -8.75
CA VAL A 82 -5.15 15.97 -8.19
C VAL A 82 -5.49 14.99 -7.09
N PRO A 83 -6.30 15.38 -6.09
CA PRO A 83 -6.68 14.49 -5.00
C PRO A 83 -7.63 13.37 -5.45
N TRP A 84 -8.31 13.52 -6.58
CA TRP A 84 -9.16 12.49 -7.16
C TRP A 84 -9.39 12.71 -8.65
N VAL A 85 -9.71 11.64 -9.38
CA VAL A 85 -10.01 11.65 -10.81
C VAL A 85 -10.95 10.49 -11.17
N VAL A 86 -11.83 10.72 -12.14
CA VAL A 86 -12.62 9.65 -12.76
C VAL A 86 -11.97 9.25 -14.08
N ILE A 87 -11.73 7.96 -14.23
CA ILE A 87 -11.08 7.37 -15.40
C ILE A 87 -12.12 6.52 -16.13
N THR A 88 -12.34 6.81 -17.39
CA THR A 88 -13.18 6.02 -18.30
C THR A 88 -12.31 5.14 -19.18
N GLY A 89 -12.90 4.16 -19.84
CA GLY A 89 -12.17 3.28 -20.73
C GLY A 89 -11.29 2.26 -20.01
N VAL A 90 -11.66 1.88 -18.81
CA VAL A 90 -10.92 0.89 -18.00
C VAL A 90 -11.58 -0.48 -18.16
N ASP A 91 -10.76 -1.52 -18.36
CA ASP A 91 -11.27 -2.89 -18.24
C ASP A 91 -11.68 -3.18 -16.79
N THR A 92 -12.97 -3.29 -16.55
CA THR A 92 -13.55 -3.69 -15.26
C THR A 92 -14.36 -4.97 -15.36
N SER A 93 -14.17 -5.74 -16.43
CA SER A 93 -14.86 -7.02 -16.65
C SER A 93 -14.60 -7.99 -15.49
N GLY A 94 -15.61 -8.75 -15.12
CA GLY A 94 -15.54 -9.68 -14.00
C GLY A 94 -15.41 -9.03 -12.62
N LYS A 95 -15.59 -7.73 -12.52
CA LYS A 95 -15.59 -7.00 -11.24
C LYS A 95 -17.03 -6.62 -10.86
N VAL A 96 -17.18 -5.97 -9.70
CA VAL A 96 -18.48 -5.50 -9.19
C VAL A 96 -18.37 -4.00 -8.90
N ALA A 97 -19.39 -3.24 -9.26
CA ALA A 97 -19.46 -1.80 -8.95
C ALA A 97 -19.41 -1.58 -7.43
N GLY A 98 -18.78 -0.49 -7.00
CA GLY A 98 -18.54 -0.17 -5.60
C GLY A 98 -17.35 -0.91 -4.98
N ARG A 99 -16.75 -1.89 -5.65
CA ARG A 99 -15.55 -2.56 -5.12
C ARG A 99 -14.35 -1.63 -5.14
N PRO A 100 -13.47 -1.74 -4.12
CA PRO A 100 -12.28 -0.91 -4.04
C PRO A 100 -11.26 -1.27 -5.11
N VAL A 101 -10.48 -0.28 -5.52
CA VAL A 101 -9.20 -0.44 -6.21
C VAL A 101 -8.07 -0.10 -5.25
N TYR A 102 -6.96 -0.76 -5.42
CA TYR A 102 -5.84 -0.74 -4.48
C TYR A 102 -4.58 -0.22 -5.14
N LEU A 103 -3.66 0.28 -4.34
CA LEU A 103 -2.30 0.57 -4.78
C LEU A 103 -1.63 -0.73 -5.24
N GLY A 104 -0.92 -0.70 -6.36
CA GLY A 104 -0.16 -1.83 -6.87
C GLY A 104 1.15 -2.02 -6.12
N ALA A 105 1.60 -3.28 -6.01
CA ALA A 105 2.88 -3.64 -5.41
C ALA A 105 3.92 -4.06 -6.48
N ALA A 106 3.48 -4.47 -7.66
CA ALA A 106 4.40 -4.94 -8.71
C ALA A 106 5.11 -3.80 -9.46
N THR A 107 4.53 -2.62 -9.48
CA THR A 107 5.07 -1.45 -10.19
C THR A 107 4.64 -0.18 -9.47
N ALA A 108 5.60 0.61 -9.05
CA ALA A 108 5.36 1.87 -8.37
C ALA A 108 4.49 2.83 -9.20
N GLY A 109 3.55 3.50 -8.55
CA GLY A 109 2.58 4.41 -9.14
C GLY A 109 1.31 3.75 -9.65
N THR A 110 1.32 2.45 -9.89
CA THR A 110 0.16 1.75 -10.46
C THR A 110 -0.93 1.47 -9.42
N TRP A 111 -2.12 1.19 -9.91
CA TRP A 111 -3.25 0.74 -9.11
C TRP A 111 -3.86 -0.52 -9.73
N VAL A 112 -4.45 -1.34 -8.88
CA VAL A 112 -4.95 -2.67 -9.25
C VAL A 112 -6.38 -2.89 -8.74
N LYS A 113 -7.14 -3.71 -9.45
CA LYS A 113 -8.52 -4.08 -9.12
C LYS A 113 -8.63 -5.32 -8.22
N THR A 114 -7.51 -5.89 -7.85
CA THR A 114 -7.42 -7.05 -6.97
C THR A 114 -6.60 -6.67 -5.75
N LYS A 115 -7.10 -7.03 -4.58
CA LYS A 115 -6.41 -6.76 -3.32
C LYS A 115 -5.02 -7.39 -3.33
N PRO A 116 -3.96 -6.63 -3.00
CA PRO A 116 -2.63 -7.20 -2.79
C PRO A 116 -2.65 -8.29 -1.72
N THR A 117 -1.93 -9.38 -1.95
CA THR A 117 -1.87 -10.54 -1.04
C THR A 117 -0.45 -10.97 -0.73
N GLY A 118 0.54 -10.31 -1.30
CA GLY A 118 1.94 -10.59 -1.09
C GLY A 118 2.40 -10.28 0.34
N VAL A 119 3.50 -10.92 0.73
CA VAL A 119 4.14 -10.67 2.02
C VAL A 119 4.79 -9.30 2.00
N GLY A 120 4.44 -8.44 2.96
CA GLY A 120 4.99 -7.08 3.03
C GLY A 120 4.26 -6.06 2.15
N GLU A 121 3.22 -6.45 1.44
CA GLU A 121 2.38 -5.53 0.67
C GLU A 121 1.34 -4.85 1.57
N ALA A 122 1.27 -3.54 1.52
CA ALA A 122 0.22 -2.77 2.20
C ALA A 122 -1.09 -2.83 1.41
N ILE A 123 -2.20 -2.87 2.13
CA ILE A 123 -3.52 -2.77 1.53
C ILE A 123 -3.96 -1.32 1.59
N VAL A 124 -3.63 -0.57 0.54
CA VAL A 124 -4.00 0.84 0.41
C VAL A 124 -5.12 0.98 -0.61
N VAL A 125 -6.30 1.38 -0.16
CA VAL A 125 -7.42 1.66 -1.06
C VAL A 125 -7.19 3.04 -1.69
N VAL A 126 -7.13 3.07 -3.02
CA VAL A 126 -6.89 4.30 -3.79
C VAL A 126 -8.09 4.72 -4.64
N GLY A 127 -9.20 4.00 -4.54
CA GLY A 127 -10.40 4.35 -5.27
C GLY A 127 -11.46 3.25 -5.29
N SER A 128 -12.39 3.36 -6.22
CA SER A 128 -13.48 2.38 -6.40
C SER A 128 -13.90 2.24 -7.86
N ILE A 129 -14.46 1.10 -8.20
CA ILE A 129 -15.09 0.83 -9.49
C ILE A 129 -16.47 1.49 -9.49
N LEU A 130 -16.72 2.42 -10.39
CA LEU A 130 -18.02 3.10 -10.53
C LEU A 130 -18.94 2.36 -11.50
N VAL A 131 -18.40 1.94 -12.64
CA VAL A 131 -19.16 1.23 -13.67
C VAL A 131 -18.41 -0.01 -14.09
N VAL A 132 -19.13 -1.12 -14.16
CA VAL A 132 -18.60 -2.38 -14.71
C VAL A 132 -18.90 -2.40 -16.21
N GLY A 133 -17.85 -2.42 -17.02
CA GLY A 133 -17.96 -2.55 -18.45
C GLY A 133 -18.11 -3.99 -18.89
N ALA A 134 -18.84 -4.22 -19.97
CA ALA A 134 -18.95 -5.53 -20.61
C ALA A 134 -17.68 -5.88 -21.42
N GLY A 135 -16.89 -4.89 -21.79
CA GLY A 135 -15.67 -5.02 -22.59
C GLY A 135 -14.46 -4.39 -21.92
N ALA A 136 -13.31 -4.54 -22.56
CA ALA A 136 -12.02 -4.15 -22.03
C ALA A 136 -11.83 -2.63 -21.84
N ALA A 137 -12.72 -1.79 -22.38
CA ALA A 137 -12.59 -0.33 -22.35
C ALA A 137 -13.90 0.39 -21.94
N ASP A 138 -14.85 -0.31 -21.34
CA ASP A 138 -16.20 0.23 -21.09
C ASP A 138 -16.41 0.63 -19.62
N GLY A 139 -15.49 0.27 -18.74
CA GLY A 139 -15.62 0.51 -17.32
C GLY A 139 -15.18 1.90 -16.90
N VAL A 140 -15.61 2.29 -15.70
CA VAL A 140 -15.27 3.56 -15.06
C VAL A 140 -14.75 3.30 -13.66
N VAL A 141 -13.61 3.92 -13.33
CA VAL A 141 -12.98 3.87 -12.02
C VAL A 141 -12.80 5.28 -11.51
N MET A 142 -13.14 5.51 -10.25
CA MET A 142 -12.74 6.72 -9.54
C MET A 142 -11.49 6.41 -8.72
N LEU A 143 -10.40 7.11 -8.99
CA LEU A 143 -9.26 7.17 -8.09
C LEU A 143 -9.48 8.35 -7.14
N LYS A 144 -9.46 8.06 -5.87
CA LYS A 144 -9.51 9.01 -4.76
C LYS A 144 -8.63 8.46 -3.64
N PRO A 145 -7.31 8.55 -3.80
CA PRO A 145 -6.41 8.03 -2.79
C PRO A 145 -6.58 8.84 -1.50
N GLY A 146 -7.10 8.21 -0.50
CA GLY A 146 -7.50 8.84 0.77
C GLY A 146 -6.36 8.99 1.75
N GLY A 147 -5.20 9.42 1.37
CA GLY A 147 -4.16 9.99 2.24
C GLY A 147 -3.77 9.26 3.54
N VAL A 148 -4.30 8.08 3.82
CA VAL A 148 -3.91 7.28 4.98
C VAL A 148 -3.92 5.81 4.54
N ALA A 149 -2.80 5.15 4.65
CA ALA A 149 -2.78 3.69 4.71
C ALA A 149 -3.65 3.29 5.92
N VAL A 150 -4.82 2.75 5.66
CA VAL A 150 -5.83 2.48 6.69
C VAL A 150 -5.38 1.38 7.65
N ASP A 151 -4.46 0.53 7.21
CA ASP A 151 -3.75 -0.43 8.06
C ASP A 151 -2.27 -0.41 7.63
N GLY A 152 -1.38 -0.14 8.56
CA GLY A 152 0.03 -0.47 8.37
C GLY A 152 0.17 -1.93 7.89
N PHE A 153 1.30 -2.33 7.37
CA PHE A 153 1.49 -3.70 6.91
C PHE A 153 0.99 -4.68 7.98
N LYS A 154 -0.02 -5.46 7.62
CA LYS A 154 -0.59 -6.49 8.47
C LYS A 154 -0.38 -7.84 7.79
N LYS A 155 0.20 -8.76 8.49
CA LYS A 155 0.34 -10.15 8.03
C LYS A 155 -0.30 -11.10 9.02
N VAL A 156 -1.16 -11.96 8.50
CA VAL A 156 -1.73 -13.09 9.24
C VAL A 156 -1.18 -14.37 8.63
N GLY A 157 -0.79 -15.30 9.46
CA GLY A 157 -0.29 -16.59 8.99
C GLY A 157 -0.32 -17.64 10.07
N THR A 158 0.08 -18.85 9.69
CA THR A 158 0.27 -19.98 10.59
C THR A 158 1.73 -20.39 10.58
N ALA A 159 2.21 -20.87 11.70
CA ALA A 159 3.55 -21.44 11.83
C ALA A 159 3.50 -22.69 12.70
N ALA A 160 4.33 -23.67 12.38
CA ALA A 160 4.48 -24.87 13.20
C ALA A 160 5.60 -24.64 14.22
N VAL A 161 5.25 -24.62 15.49
CA VAL A 161 6.19 -24.48 16.60
C VAL A 161 6.72 -25.88 16.94
N PRO A 162 8.04 -26.11 16.86
CA PRO A 162 8.64 -27.41 17.14
C PRO A 162 8.52 -27.77 18.63
N THR A 163 8.72 -29.03 18.94
CA THR A 163 8.82 -29.51 20.32
C THR A 163 9.98 -28.87 21.07
N GLY A 164 9.87 -28.79 22.39
CA GLY A 164 10.88 -28.18 23.24
C GLY A 164 10.68 -26.67 23.44
N VAL A 165 11.75 -25.96 23.76
CA VAL A 165 11.77 -24.50 23.97
C VAL A 165 12.21 -23.73 22.71
N GLY A 166 12.46 -24.45 21.64
CA GLY A 166 13.07 -23.93 20.39
C GLY A 166 12.15 -23.03 19.68
N GLY A 167 11.55 -22.23 19.47
CA GLY A 167 10.65 -21.42 18.66
C GLY A 167 10.77 -21.61 17.14
N VAL A 168 9.95 -20.92 16.42
CA VAL A 168 9.95 -20.84 14.98
C VAL A 168 10.17 -19.40 14.53
N THR A 169 10.86 -19.21 13.41
CA THR A 169 11.05 -17.90 12.79
C THR A 169 10.29 -17.80 11.48
N VAL A 170 9.68 -16.63 11.24
CA VAL A 170 8.97 -16.32 9.99
C VAL A 170 9.54 -15.02 9.45
N ALA A 171 10.03 -15.05 8.21
CA ALA A 171 10.46 -13.84 7.53
C ALA A 171 9.23 -13.01 7.10
N LEU A 172 9.07 -11.84 7.69
CA LEU A 172 8.00 -10.90 7.34
C LEU A 172 8.48 -9.84 6.34
N GLY A 173 9.78 -9.59 6.30
CA GLY A 173 10.40 -8.51 5.51
C GLY A 173 10.66 -7.25 6.34
N THR A 174 11.53 -6.38 5.82
CA THR A 174 11.98 -5.16 6.50
C THR A 174 10.87 -4.19 6.86
N ASN A 175 9.76 -4.20 6.11
CA ASN A 175 8.56 -3.40 6.40
C ASN A 175 7.92 -3.70 7.77
N PHE A 176 8.26 -4.83 8.38
CA PHE A 176 7.83 -5.19 9.73
C PHE A 176 8.89 -4.92 10.80
N ALA A 177 10.04 -4.35 10.44
CA ALA A 177 11.04 -3.94 11.41
C ALA A 177 10.41 -3.00 12.47
N ASN A 178 10.75 -3.21 13.74
CA ASN A 178 10.13 -2.52 14.89
C ASN A 178 8.60 -2.73 15.03
N GLY A 179 8.01 -3.64 14.29
CA GLY A 179 6.59 -3.97 14.34
C GLY A 179 6.21 -4.72 15.62
N ARG A 180 4.93 -5.04 15.71
CA ARG A 180 4.34 -5.83 16.81
C ARG A 180 3.72 -7.10 16.25
N ALA A 181 3.76 -8.18 17.03
CA ALA A 181 3.09 -9.42 16.67
C ALA A 181 2.39 -10.03 17.89
N VAL A 182 1.31 -10.73 17.61
CA VAL A 182 0.62 -11.59 18.56
C VAL A 182 0.54 -12.98 17.94
N ALA A 183 0.84 -14.00 18.71
CA ALA A 183 0.66 -15.39 18.30
C ALA A 183 -0.21 -16.13 19.32
N THR A 184 -1.08 -16.99 18.82
CA THR A 184 -1.96 -17.83 19.61
C THR A 184 -1.88 -19.28 19.13
N TRP A 185 -2.04 -20.24 20.03
CA TRP A 185 -2.15 -21.63 19.62
C TRP A 185 -3.40 -21.86 18.75
N ALA A 186 -3.25 -22.61 17.70
CA ALA A 186 -4.39 -23.05 16.88
C ALA A 186 -5.14 -24.21 17.54
N ALA A 187 -4.44 -24.97 18.39
CA ALA A 187 -5.01 -25.98 19.28
C ALA A 187 -4.20 -25.98 20.58
N ASP A 188 -4.82 -26.29 21.69
CA ASP A 188 -4.17 -26.34 22.99
C ASP A 188 -3.06 -27.44 23.01
N PRO A 189 -1.79 -27.09 23.23
CA PRO A 189 -0.70 -28.08 23.36
C PRO A 189 -0.71 -28.84 24.67
N GLY A 190 -1.66 -28.54 25.58
CA GLY A 190 -1.75 -29.09 26.92
C GLY A 190 -0.89 -28.33 27.94
N GLY A 191 -1.47 -28.04 29.09
CA GLY A 191 -0.84 -27.27 30.17
C GLY A 191 -0.91 -25.75 29.94
N ASP A 192 -0.46 -24.96 30.93
CA ASP A 192 -0.47 -23.49 30.94
C ASP A 192 0.63 -22.91 30.01
N GLN A 193 0.52 -23.14 28.72
CA GLN A 193 1.53 -22.75 27.74
C GLN A 193 1.10 -21.52 26.95
N SER A 194 1.83 -20.45 27.10
CA SER A 194 1.66 -19.23 26.31
C SER A 194 2.70 -19.14 25.19
N LEU A 195 2.42 -18.34 24.18
CA LEU A 195 3.35 -18.00 23.12
C LEU A 195 3.91 -16.60 23.35
N PHE A 196 5.20 -16.46 23.19
CA PHE A 196 5.87 -15.18 23.06
C PHE A 196 6.17 -14.93 21.60
N ALA A 197 5.76 -13.75 21.09
CA ALA A 197 6.02 -13.32 19.72
C ALA A 197 6.80 -12.00 19.73
N SER A 198 7.91 -11.94 19.00
CA SER A 198 8.71 -10.73 18.83
C SER A 198 9.16 -10.56 17.39
N ILE A 199 9.25 -9.30 16.92
CA ILE A 199 9.77 -8.99 15.61
C ILE A 199 11.13 -8.32 15.77
N HIS A 200 12.12 -8.80 15.00
CA HIS A 200 13.46 -8.22 15.02
C HIS A 200 13.44 -6.80 14.45
N ALA A 201 14.06 -5.87 15.17
CA ALA A 201 13.97 -4.43 14.92
C ALA A 201 14.55 -3.98 13.57
N THR A 202 15.42 -4.76 12.94
CA THR A 202 16.08 -4.38 11.68
C THR A 202 15.64 -5.25 10.50
N THR A 203 15.43 -6.53 10.74
CA THR A 203 15.18 -7.50 9.65
C THR A 203 13.72 -7.82 9.43
N GLY A 204 12.84 -7.45 10.38
CA GLY A 204 11.43 -7.81 10.34
C GLY A 204 11.20 -9.33 10.43
N VAL A 205 12.11 -10.08 11.05
CA VAL A 205 11.93 -11.51 11.31
C VAL A 205 11.08 -11.68 12.57
N LEU A 206 9.93 -12.32 12.43
CA LEU A 206 9.08 -12.73 13.55
C LEU A 206 9.65 -14.00 14.19
N THR A 207 9.88 -13.96 15.47
CA THR A 207 10.21 -15.14 16.29
C THR A 207 9.04 -15.46 17.19
N ILE A 208 8.56 -16.71 17.17
CA ILE A 208 7.49 -17.23 18.02
C ILE A 208 8.07 -18.34 18.86
N LYS A 209 7.99 -18.22 20.18
CA LYS A 209 8.52 -19.20 21.13
C LYS A 209 7.48 -19.56 22.17
N PRO A 210 7.39 -20.83 22.59
CA PRO A 210 6.60 -21.19 23.76
C PRO A 210 7.27 -20.67 25.03
N THR A 211 6.49 -20.36 26.04
CA THR A 211 7.00 -19.91 27.36
C THR A 211 7.61 -21.05 28.18
N ALA A 212 7.23 -22.28 27.88
CA ALA A 212 7.81 -23.48 28.48
C ALA A 212 8.01 -24.56 27.42
N SER A 213 8.77 -25.61 27.75
CA SER A 213 8.99 -26.75 26.84
C SER A 213 7.68 -27.47 26.55
N ILE A 214 7.39 -27.69 25.29
CA ILE A 214 6.23 -28.46 24.81
C ILE A 214 6.67 -29.89 24.47
N SER A 215 5.87 -30.86 24.90
CA SER A 215 6.05 -32.29 24.60
C SER A 215 4.97 -32.72 23.59
N GLY A 216 5.35 -33.54 22.64
CA GLY A 216 4.48 -33.88 21.51
C GLY A 216 4.47 -32.76 20.44
N GLY A 217 3.90 -32.96 19.33
CA GLY A 217 3.83 -31.98 18.27
C GLY A 217 4.81 -32.19 17.13
N PRO A 218 4.94 -31.29 16.14
CA PRO A 218 4.79 -29.82 16.25
C PRO A 218 3.34 -29.34 16.39
N PHE A 219 3.15 -28.21 17.07
CA PHE A 219 1.85 -27.58 17.24
C PHE A 219 1.72 -26.34 16.34
N ASN A 220 0.60 -26.19 15.67
CA ASN A 220 0.34 -25.01 14.87
C ASN A 220 -0.06 -23.82 15.75
N CYS A 221 0.48 -22.66 15.43
CA CYS A 221 0.02 -21.37 15.96
C CYS A 221 -0.46 -20.45 14.83
N THR A 222 -1.39 -19.59 15.14
CA THR A 222 -1.77 -18.47 14.29
C THR A 222 -1.11 -17.20 14.79
N TYR A 223 -0.57 -16.39 13.90
CA TYR A 223 0.00 -15.10 14.26
C TYR A 223 -0.60 -13.96 13.45
N VAL A 224 -0.62 -12.78 14.06
CA VAL A 224 -0.91 -11.51 13.40
C VAL A 224 0.26 -10.58 13.69
N ALA A 225 0.90 -10.10 12.64
CA ALA A 225 1.99 -9.13 12.71
C ALA A 225 1.55 -7.79 12.09
N TYR A 226 1.97 -6.70 12.71
CA TYR A 226 1.73 -5.34 12.26
C TYR A 226 3.07 -4.64 12.09
N SER A 227 3.21 -3.81 11.04
CA SER A 227 4.35 -2.89 10.94
C SER A 227 4.32 -1.87 12.07
N ALA A 228 5.46 -1.28 12.37
CA ALA A 228 5.48 -0.09 13.21
C ALA A 228 4.66 1.02 12.50
N LEU A 229 3.78 1.66 13.25
CA LEU A 229 3.18 2.91 12.80
C LEU A 229 4.30 3.97 12.85
N ILE A 230 4.58 4.57 11.70
CA ILE A 230 5.47 5.72 11.60
C ILE A 230 4.66 6.99 11.88
#